data_6aaaa251bf08188d91e7b20cf49ed44a
#
_entry.id   6aaaa251bf08188d91e7b20cf49ed44a
#
_cell.length_a   1.000
_cell.length_b   1.000
_cell.length_c   1.000
_cell.angle_alpha   90.00
_cell.angle_beta   90.00
_cell.angle_gamma   90.00
#
_symmetry.space_group_name_H-M   'P 1'
#
loop_
_entity.id
_entity.type
_entity.pdbx_description
1 polymer ?
#
loop_
_entity_poly.entity_id
_entity_poly.type
_entity_poly.pdbx_seq_one_letter_code
_entity_poly.pdbx_strand_id
1 'polypeptide(L)'
;MDTKRALSVLITLVFCAACSASDPGAPTTAFSGATVWDGTGTAARANATLFVREGRIVGVSSDGTIPEGADVVETIDLSGRYVVPGLINAHGHVSGLWADDAVVNEVDRVRGDLELFARYGVTTVNSLGDTEAVLSARDAATPTDPRARLFAAGPVIAASDPAQARADAQANVDAGVDWLKLRVDDNLGSATKMPWDAVQAVLDVANEHDLRLATHLFYLEDGKRLLDMGTSMVAHSVRDVDVDEEFLSMLRDTGVCYVPTLTREVSTFVYGERPDFFDDPFFQQHAHVGEVARVSEPAFMERMASSRAAEGYRAALEVALRNVKAVSDAGLQVAMGTDAGPAGRFPGYFEHMELWMMGHAGLTPEQVLMSATSVAAACLELGDRGVLVPGMWADFMVLTENPLDDLENTRSLEQVYVAGQPVR
;
A
#
# COMPACT_ATOMS: atom_id res chain seq x y z
N MET A 1 -20.42 -9.60 45.91
CA MET A 1 -21.27 -9.80 44.75
C MET A 1 -21.23 -8.52 43.93
N ASP A 2 -20.27 -8.40 43.04
CA ASP A 2 -20.17 -7.28 42.10
C ASP A 2 -19.99 -7.82 40.71
N THR A 3 -21.02 -7.66 39.92
CA THR A 3 -21.12 -8.10 38.54
C THR A 3 -20.43 -7.04 37.66
N LYS A 4 -19.23 -7.34 37.19
CA LYS A 4 -18.56 -6.59 36.11
C LYS A 4 -19.32 -6.88 34.81
N ARG A 5 -20.04 -5.88 34.31
CA ARG A 5 -20.60 -5.88 32.93
C ARG A 5 -19.47 -5.65 31.95
N ALA A 6 -19.19 -6.65 31.14
CA ALA A 6 -18.38 -6.51 29.94
C ALA A 6 -19.19 -5.66 28.93
N LEU A 7 -18.66 -4.49 28.59
CA LEU A 7 -19.21 -3.62 27.55
C LEU A 7 -18.55 -4.05 26.24
N SER A 8 -19.24 -4.89 25.46
CA SER A 8 -18.85 -5.17 24.07
C SER A 8 -19.15 -3.91 23.25
N VAL A 9 -18.11 -3.18 22.87
CA VAL A 9 -18.21 -2.09 21.89
C VAL A 9 -18.34 -2.74 20.51
N LEU A 10 -19.56 -2.81 20.02
CA LEU A 10 -19.87 -3.14 18.64
C LEU A 10 -19.57 -1.88 17.82
N ILE A 11 -18.40 -1.80 17.16
CA ILE A 11 -18.09 -0.75 16.21
C ILE A 11 -18.96 -1.00 14.98
N THR A 12 -20.08 -0.30 14.92
CA THR A 12 -20.90 -0.23 13.69
C THR A 12 -20.20 0.78 12.79
N LEU A 13 -19.43 0.27 11.82
CA LEU A 13 -18.93 1.04 10.69
C LEU A 13 -20.13 1.60 9.92
N VAL A 14 -20.46 2.86 10.16
CA VAL A 14 -21.41 3.60 9.33
C VAL A 14 -20.64 4.04 8.08
N PHE A 15 -20.71 3.20 7.05
CA PHE A 15 -20.32 3.61 5.69
C PHE A 15 -21.28 4.70 5.21
N CYS A 16 -20.89 5.96 5.36
CA CYS A 16 -21.52 7.05 4.62
C CYS A 16 -20.98 7.00 3.17
N ALA A 17 -21.48 6.04 2.38
CA ALA A 17 -21.28 6.06 0.95
C ALA A 17 -22.02 7.27 0.39
N ALA A 18 -21.30 8.29 -0.07
CA ALA A 18 -21.79 9.19 -1.09
C ALA A 18 -21.95 8.34 -2.37
N CYS A 19 -23.03 7.57 -2.45
CA CYS A 19 -23.44 6.86 -3.65
C CYS A 19 -23.82 7.92 -4.68
N SER A 20 -22.91 8.24 -5.60
CA SER A 20 -23.33 8.68 -6.92
C SER A 20 -24.14 7.51 -7.48
N ALA A 21 -25.47 7.67 -7.57
CA ALA A 21 -26.33 6.66 -8.13
C ALA A 21 -25.91 6.46 -9.59
N SER A 22 -25.38 5.28 -9.93
CA SER A 22 -25.07 4.93 -11.32
C SER A 22 -26.34 4.98 -12.15
N ASP A 23 -26.24 5.45 -13.41
CA ASP A 23 -27.38 5.48 -14.34
C ASP A 23 -27.94 4.05 -14.51
N PRO A 24 -29.22 3.77 -14.15
CA PRO A 24 -29.81 2.45 -14.29
C PRO A 24 -29.83 1.91 -15.72
N GLY A 25 -29.66 2.78 -16.72
CA GLY A 25 -29.62 2.40 -18.14
C GLY A 25 -28.20 2.23 -18.72
N ALA A 26 -27.15 2.45 -17.91
CA ALA A 26 -25.78 2.29 -18.39
C ALA A 26 -25.41 0.79 -18.57
N PRO A 27 -24.60 0.47 -19.61
CA PRO A 27 -24.19 -0.90 -19.89
C PRO A 27 -23.44 -1.55 -18.72
N THR A 28 -23.72 -2.83 -18.47
CA THR A 28 -23.09 -3.62 -17.41
C THR A 28 -22.23 -4.72 -18.05
N THR A 29 -21.00 -4.85 -17.58
CA THR A 29 -20.12 -6.00 -17.91
C THR A 29 -20.22 -7.03 -16.78
N ALA A 30 -20.38 -8.30 -17.16
CA ALA A 30 -20.40 -9.44 -16.22
C ALA A 30 -19.07 -10.21 -16.32
N PHE A 31 -18.36 -10.37 -15.22
CA PHE A 31 -17.17 -11.23 -15.09
C PHE A 31 -17.62 -12.52 -14.40
N SER A 32 -17.74 -13.62 -15.15
CA SER A 32 -18.49 -14.80 -14.74
C SER A 32 -17.62 -16.04 -14.48
N GLY A 33 -18.06 -16.89 -13.57
CA GLY A 33 -17.49 -18.23 -13.37
C GLY A 33 -16.26 -18.30 -12.47
N ALA A 34 -15.82 -17.18 -11.91
CA ALA A 34 -14.65 -17.13 -11.04
C ALA A 34 -14.91 -17.65 -9.62
N THR A 35 -13.83 -18.02 -8.92
CA THR A 35 -13.84 -18.06 -7.46
C THR A 35 -13.46 -16.65 -6.95
N VAL A 36 -14.43 -15.96 -6.34
CA VAL A 36 -14.27 -14.57 -5.87
C VAL A 36 -14.03 -14.54 -4.37
N TRP A 37 -12.89 -14.05 -3.93
CA TRP A 37 -12.64 -13.62 -2.57
C TRP A 37 -12.79 -12.09 -2.51
N ASP A 38 -13.75 -11.62 -1.73
CA ASP A 38 -14.16 -10.22 -1.78
C ASP A 38 -13.38 -9.27 -0.87
N GLY A 39 -12.40 -9.77 -0.11
CA GLY A 39 -11.57 -8.95 0.79
C GLY A 39 -12.23 -8.61 2.13
N THR A 40 -13.44 -9.10 2.42
CA THR A 40 -14.16 -8.80 3.67
C THR A 40 -13.81 -9.74 4.83
N GLY A 41 -12.95 -10.76 4.62
CA GLY A 41 -12.67 -11.82 5.57
C GLY A 41 -13.74 -12.93 5.55
N THR A 42 -14.65 -12.91 4.57
CA THR A 42 -15.59 -14.01 4.33
C THR A 42 -15.03 -15.04 3.37
N ALA A 43 -15.51 -16.28 3.43
CA ALA A 43 -15.06 -17.33 2.54
C ALA A 43 -15.26 -16.97 1.06
N ALA A 44 -14.31 -17.36 0.21
CA ALA A 44 -14.40 -17.17 -1.22
C ALA A 44 -15.62 -17.88 -1.82
N ARG A 45 -16.26 -17.25 -2.82
CA ARG A 45 -17.47 -17.74 -3.51
C ARG A 45 -17.09 -18.35 -4.84
N ALA A 46 -17.29 -19.66 -4.98
CA ALA A 46 -17.09 -20.37 -6.24
C ALA A 46 -18.20 -20.04 -7.26
N ASN A 47 -17.86 -20.11 -8.55
CA ASN A 47 -18.75 -19.82 -9.68
C ASN A 47 -19.50 -18.48 -9.56
N ALA A 48 -18.84 -17.49 -8.98
CA ALA A 48 -19.41 -16.18 -8.81
C ALA A 48 -19.31 -15.33 -10.09
N THR A 49 -20.25 -14.41 -10.23
CA THR A 49 -20.26 -13.38 -11.26
C THR A 49 -20.19 -12.00 -10.60
N LEU A 50 -19.21 -11.20 -11.00
CA LEU A 50 -19.07 -9.80 -10.62
C LEU A 50 -19.68 -8.94 -11.71
N PHE A 51 -20.65 -8.10 -11.37
CA PHE A 51 -21.31 -7.18 -12.30
C PHE A 51 -20.76 -5.77 -12.11
N VAL A 52 -20.25 -5.19 -13.20
CA VAL A 52 -19.58 -3.87 -13.20
C VAL A 52 -20.30 -2.93 -14.15
N ARG A 53 -20.62 -1.73 -13.65
CA ARG A 53 -21.23 -0.65 -14.39
C ARG A 53 -20.58 0.67 -14.03
N GLU A 54 -20.18 1.47 -15.03
CA GLU A 54 -19.47 2.75 -14.82
C GLU A 54 -18.27 2.66 -13.87
N GLY A 55 -17.52 1.55 -13.99
CA GLY A 55 -16.33 1.29 -13.17
C GLY A 55 -16.61 0.82 -11.74
N ARG A 56 -17.88 0.70 -11.35
CA ARG A 56 -18.26 0.25 -10.00
C ARG A 56 -18.95 -1.11 -10.02
N ILE A 57 -18.75 -1.84 -8.94
CA ILE A 57 -19.44 -3.10 -8.69
C ILE A 57 -20.90 -2.80 -8.38
N VAL A 58 -21.83 -3.39 -9.13
CA VAL A 58 -23.27 -3.27 -8.89
C VAL A 58 -23.86 -4.55 -8.30
N GLY A 59 -23.13 -5.66 -8.32
CA GLY A 59 -23.53 -6.91 -7.71
C GLY A 59 -22.47 -7.99 -7.77
N VAL A 60 -22.57 -8.97 -6.86
CA VAL A 60 -21.80 -10.21 -6.86
C VAL A 60 -22.77 -11.35 -6.59
N SER A 61 -22.90 -12.29 -7.53
CA SER A 61 -23.86 -13.40 -7.46
C SER A 61 -23.17 -14.74 -7.70
N SER A 62 -23.54 -15.76 -6.92
CA SER A 62 -23.08 -17.15 -7.12
C SER A 62 -24.17 -18.06 -7.69
N ASP A 63 -25.39 -17.56 -7.84
CA ASP A 63 -26.57 -18.31 -8.34
C ASP A 63 -27.04 -17.84 -9.72
N GLY A 64 -26.27 -16.92 -10.34
CA GLY A 64 -26.61 -16.33 -11.65
C GLY A 64 -27.65 -15.22 -11.59
N THR A 65 -28.08 -14.78 -10.40
CA THR A 65 -29.01 -13.66 -10.25
C THR A 65 -28.36 -12.37 -10.77
N ILE A 66 -28.99 -11.77 -11.77
CA ILE A 66 -28.57 -10.46 -12.32
C ILE A 66 -29.12 -9.36 -11.39
N PRO A 67 -28.30 -8.40 -10.96
CA PRO A 67 -28.77 -7.26 -10.15
C PRO A 67 -29.90 -6.51 -10.83
N GLU A 68 -30.86 -6.01 -10.04
CA GLU A 68 -31.97 -5.21 -10.56
C GLU A 68 -31.46 -3.98 -11.32
N GLY A 69 -32.00 -3.76 -12.52
CA GLY A 69 -31.60 -2.65 -13.40
C GLY A 69 -30.24 -2.82 -14.07
N ALA A 70 -29.62 -4.01 -14.03
CA ALA A 70 -28.40 -4.27 -14.79
C ALA A 70 -28.74 -4.71 -16.22
N ASP A 71 -28.30 -3.95 -17.22
CA ASP A 71 -28.33 -4.30 -18.64
C ASP A 71 -26.96 -4.92 -19.02
N VAL A 72 -26.89 -6.24 -18.99
CA VAL A 72 -25.65 -6.98 -19.28
C VAL A 72 -25.43 -7.02 -20.78
N VAL A 73 -24.47 -6.22 -21.27
CA VAL A 73 -24.11 -6.10 -22.69
C VAL A 73 -22.86 -6.92 -23.05
N GLU A 74 -22.06 -7.30 -22.06
CA GLU A 74 -20.83 -8.05 -22.24
C GLU A 74 -20.65 -9.06 -21.10
N THR A 75 -20.13 -10.24 -21.43
CA THR A 75 -19.76 -11.25 -20.43
C THR A 75 -18.32 -11.72 -20.71
N ILE A 76 -17.47 -11.60 -19.69
CA ILE A 76 -16.09 -12.09 -19.70
C ILE A 76 -16.06 -13.36 -18.88
N ASP A 77 -15.67 -14.47 -19.50
CA ASP A 77 -15.56 -15.79 -18.85
C ASP A 77 -14.25 -15.87 -18.04
N LEU A 78 -14.39 -16.01 -16.74
CA LEU A 78 -13.29 -16.21 -15.78
C LEU A 78 -13.38 -17.60 -15.11
N SER A 79 -13.99 -18.58 -15.79
CA SER A 79 -14.11 -19.95 -15.28
C SER A 79 -12.72 -20.53 -14.94
N GLY A 80 -12.61 -21.09 -13.72
CA GLY A 80 -11.35 -21.64 -13.23
C GLY A 80 -10.32 -20.60 -12.79
N ARG A 81 -10.69 -19.33 -12.70
CA ARG A 81 -9.85 -18.22 -12.19
C ARG A 81 -10.26 -17.83 -10.79
N TYR A 82 -9.33 -17.17 -10.11
CA TYR A 82 -9.52 -16.55 -8.80
C TYR A 82 -9.53 -15.03 -8.96
N VAL A 83 -10.53 -14.39 -8.38
CA VAL A 83 -10.66 -12.93 -8.38
C VAL A 83 -10.52 -12.43 -6.96
N VAL A 84 -9.61 -11.49 -6.76
CA VAL A 84 -9.34 -10.84 -5.47
C VAL A 84 -9.26 -9.32 -5.68
N PRO A 85 -9.53 -8.49 -4.65
CA PRO A 85 -9.36 -7.04 -4.77
C PRO A 85 -7.95 -6.68 -5.24
N GLY A 86 -7.82 -5.58 -5.97
CA GLY A 86 -6.54 -5.00 -6.32
C GLY A 86 -5.77 -4.57 -5.07
N LEU A 87 -4.45 -4.71 -5.10
CA LEU A 87 -3.58 -4.37 -3.99
C LEU A 87 -3.53 -2.85 -3.77
N ILE A 88 -3.43 -2.46 -2.49
CA ILE A 88 -3.26 -1.08 -2.04
C ILE A 88 -1.93 -1.00 -1.31
N ASN A 89 -1.00 -0.22 -1.83
CA ASN A 89 0.25 0.10 -1.17
C ASN A 89 0.06 1.36 -0.29
N ALA A 90 0.02 1.17 1.02
CA ALA A 90 -0.19 2.26 1.98
C ALA A 90 1.06 3.14 2.17
N HIS A 91 2.23 2.71 1.70
CA HIS A 91 3.48 3.46 1.74
C HIS A 91 4.37 3.08 0.55
N GLY A 92 4.20 3.74 -0.55
CA GLY A 92 5.06 3.69 -1.72
C GLY A 92 5.64 5.06 -2.07
N HIS A 93 6.35 5.11 -3.18
CA HIS A 93 6.83 6.33 -3.80
C HIS A 93 6.59 6.25 -5.31
N VAL A 94 6.20 7.37 -5.90
CA VAL A 94 6.06 7.52 -7.35
C VAL A 94 7.00 8.66 -7.77
N SER A 95 7.89 8.40 -8.69
CA SER A 95 8.98 9.33 -9.00
C SER A 95 9.16 9.61 -10.50
N GLY A 96 8.54 8.80 -11.36
CA GLY A 96 8.80 8.79 -12.79
C GLY A 96 10.12 8.10 -13.18
N LEU A 97 10.80 7.45 -12.22
CA LEU A 97 12.06 6.76 -12.46
C LEU A 97 11.91 5.52 -13.35
N TRP A 98 10.77 4.84 -13.25
CA TRP A 98 10.53 3.51 -13.82
C TRP A 98 9.87 3.55 -15.20
N ALA A 99 9.51 4.74 -15.68
CA ALA A 99 9.00 4.93 -17.03
C ALA A 99 10.10 4.71 -18.08
N ASP A 100 9.68 4.39 -19.31
CA ASP A 100 10.58 4.28 -20.46
C ASP A 100 11.42 5.58 -20.61
N ASP A 101 12.73 5.43 -20.84
CA ASP A 101 13.67 6.55 -20.99
C ASP A 101 13.34 7.47 -22.17
N ALA A 102 12.57 7.00 -23.16
CA ALA A 102 12.07 7.81 -24.25
C ALA A 102 10.98 8.83 -23.83
N VAL A 103 10.34 8.62 -22.68
CA VAL A 103 9.34 9.54 -22.13
C VAL A 103 10.05 10.71 -21.45
N VAL A 104 9.92 11.93 -22.01
CA VAL A 104 10.61 13.13 -21.53
C VAL A 104 9.78 13.95 -20.55
N ASN A 105 8.44 13.96 -20.70
CA ASN A 105 7.55 14.72 -19.83
C ASN A 105 7.47 14.07 -18.44
N GLU A 106 7.75 14.82 -17.38
CA GLU A 106 7.80 14.30 -16.01
C GLU A 106 6.45 13.76 -15.53
N VAL A 107 5.34 14.40 -15.87
CA VAL A 107 3.98 13.93 -15.54
C VAL A 107 3.67 12.61 -16.24
N ASP A 108 4.08 12.46 -17.51
CA ASP A 108 3.89 11.21 -18.25
C ASP A 108 4.80 10.09 -17.74
N ARG A 109 6.01 10.43 -17.22
CA ARG A 109 6.86 9.46 -16.52
C ARG A 109 6.19 8.95 -15.24
N VAL A 110 5.61 9.83 -14.43
CA VAL A 110 4.83 9.45 -13.24
C VAL A 110 3.66 8.54 -13.61
N ARG A 111 2.97 8.84 -14.72
CA ARG A 111 1.89 7.97 -15.23
C ARG A 111 2.41 6.57 -15.62
N GLY A 112 3.59 6.50 -16.21
CA GLY A 112 4.26 5.23 -16.52
C GLY A 112 4.56 4.40 -15.28
N ASP A 113 5.01 5.01 -14.19
CA ASP A 113 5.20 4.33 -12.91
C ASP A 113 3.87 3.76 -12.38
N LEU A 114 2.77 4.54 -12.46
CA LEU A 114 1.44 4.10 -12.02
C LEU A 114 0.88 2.95 -12.88
N GLU A 115 1.20 2.92 -14.18
CA GLU A 115 0.89 1.81 -15.06
C GLU A 115 1.69 0.56 -14.66
N LEU A 116 2.98 0.72 -14.32
CA LEU A 116 3.83 -0.39 -13.86
C LEU A 116 3.28 -0.99 -12.55
N PHE A 117 2.92 -0.19 -11.56
CA PHE A 117 2.25 -0.67 -10.35
C PHE A 117 0.99 -1.48 -10.71
N ALA A 118 0.13 -0.94 -11.58
CA ALA A 118 -1.12 -1.61 -11.96
C ALA A 118 -0.88 -2.94 -12.69
N ARG A 119 0.16 -3.07 -13.53
CA ARG A 119 0.52 -4.33 -14.20
C ARG A 119 0.87 -5.45 -13.23
N TYR A 120 1.31 -5.12 -12.02
CA TYR A 120 1.54 -6.07 -10.92
C TYR A 120 0.35 -6.21 -9.96
N GLY A 121 -0.82 -5.65 -10.31
CA GLY A 121 -2.03 -5.76 -9.47
C GLY A 121 -2.16 -4.70 -8.38
N VAL A 122 -1.24 -3.76 -8.28
CA VAL A 122 -1.33 -2.64 -7.33
C VAL A 122 -2.21 -1.55 -7.93
N THR A 123 -3.43 -1.44 -7.45
CA THR A 123 -4.44 -0.53 -8.01
C THR A 123 -4.55 0.81 -7.29
N THR A 124 -3.87 0.93 -6.14
CA THR A 124 -3.79 2.19 -5.38
C THR A 124 -2.43 2.30 -4.69
N VAL A 125 -1.82 3.48 -4.76
CA VAL A 125 -0.56 3.81 -4.08
C VAL A 125 -0.72 5.09 -3.28
N ASN A 126 -0.36 5.05 -2.00
CA ASN A 126 -0.14 6.24 -1.18
C ASN A 126 1.35 6.59 -1.24
N SER A 127 1.69 7.60 -2.03
CA SER A 127 3.07 8.06 -2.24
C SER A 127 3.47 9.04 -1.14
N LEU A 128 4.53 8.71 -0.40
CA LEU A 128 4.93 9.43 0.80
C LEU A 128 6.28 10.15 0.64
N GLY A 129 6.41 10.90 -0.43
CA GLY A 129 7.60 11.72 -0.73
C GLY A 129 7.65 12.08 -2.20
N ASP A 130 7.07 13.23 -2.57
CA ASP A 130 6.67 13.51 -3.93
C ASP A 130 7.24 14.81 -4.47
N THR A 131 7.24 14.93 -5.79
CA THR A 131 7.54 16.15 -6.54
C THR A 131 6.26 16.80 -7.05
N GLU A 132 6.38 18.03 -7.59
CA GLU A 132 5.26 18.72 -8.24
C GLU A 132 4.67 17.92 -9.41
N ALA A 133 5.50 17.15 -10.14
CA ALA A 133 5.04 16.30 -11.23
C ALA A 133 4.10 15.19 -10.75
N VAL A 134 4.33 14.66 -9.55
CA VAL A 134 3.47 13.64 -8.92
C VAL A 134 2.10 14.22 -8.57
N LEU A 135 2.06 15.40 -7.95
CA LEU A 135 0.81 16.11 -7.66
C LEU A 135 0.05 16.45 -8.95
N SER A 136 0.75 16.94 -9.97
CA SER A 136 0.17 17.23 -11.27
C SER A 136 -0.41 15.98 -11.97
N ALA A 137 0.26 14.83 -11.85
CA ALA A 137 -0.23 13.57 -12.43
C ALA A 137 -1.47 13.07 -11.70
N ARG A 138 -1.53 13.19 -10.35
CA ARG A 138 -2.70 12.88 -9.53
C ARG A 138 -3.90 13.74 -9.93
N ASP A 139 -3.71 15.06 -9.99
CA ASP A 139 -4.78 16.02 -10.27
C ASP A 139 -5.35 15.90 -11.69
N ALA A 140 -4.54 15.44 -12.64
CA ALA A 140 -4.95 15.18 -14.01
C ALA A 140 -5.56 13.78 -14.22
N ALA A 141 -5.58 12.91 -13.20
CA ALA A 141 -6.11 11.56 -13.31
C ALA A 141 -7.64 11.56 -13.32
N THR A 142 -8.21 10.63 -14.10
CA THR A 142 -9.65 10.34 -14.03
C THR A 142 -9.90 9.08 -13.23
N PRO A 143 -11.08 8.92 -12.60
CA PRO A 143 -11.36 7.73 -11.80
C PRO A 143 -11.35 6.41 -12.57
N THR A 144 -11.48 6.46 -13.91
CA THR A 144 -11.52 5.28 -14.78
C THR A 144 -10.23 5.04 -15.57
N ASP A 145 -9.17 5.79 -15.27
CA ASP A 145 -7.85 5.53 -15.88
C ASP A 145 -7.36 4.13 -15.52
N PRO A 146 -6.92 3.30 -16.47
CA PRO A 146 -6.49 1.92 -16.22
C PRO A 146 -5.06 1.86 -15.67
N ARG A 147 -4.82 2.54 -14.57
CA ARG A 147 -3.54 2.60 -13.83
C ARG A 147 -3.80 2.70 -12.33
N ALA A 148 -2.77 2.54 -11.50
CA ALA A 148 -2.88 2.71 -10.06
C ALA A 148 -3.38 4.13 -9.72
N ARG A 149 -4.30 4.21 -8.77
CA ARG A 149 -4.77 5.49 -8.20
C ARG A 149 -3.72 6.03 -7.26
N LEU A 150 -3.56 7.33 -7.22
CA LEU A 150 -2.48 8.00 -6.51
C LEU A 150 -3.02 8.91 -5.41
N PHE A 151 -2.47 8.76 -4.20
CA PHE A 151 -2.50 9.73 -3.11
C PHE A 151 -1.07 10.22 -2.88
N ALA A 152 -0.88 11.48 -2.50
CA ALA A 152 0.43 12.11 -2.48
C ALA A 152 0.62 12.97 -1.24
N ALA A 153 1.84 12.95 -0.68
CA ALA A 153 2.21 13.69 0.53
C ALA A 153 3.10 14.92 0.27
N GLY A 154 3.54 15.14 -0.97
CA GLY A 154 4.54 16.14 -1.26
C GLY A 154 5.93 15.82 -0.71
N PRO A 155 6.87 16.76 -0.71
CA PRO A 155 8.21 16.56 -0.18
C PRO A 155 8.23 16.11 1.28
N VAL A 156 9.13 15.16 1.62
CA VAL A 156 9.31 14.68 2.99
C VAL A 156 9.88 15.81 3.87
N ILE A 157 9.22 16.07 4.99
CA ILE A 157 9.64 17.10 5.95
C ILE A 157 10.68 16.50 6.90
N ALA A 158 11.88 17.12 6.96
CA ALA A 158 12.99 16.70 7.81
C ALA A 158 13.81 17.87 8.36
N ALA A 159 13.24 19.07 8.39
CA ALA A 159 13.90 20.26 8.89
C ALA A 159 14.15 20.18 10.40
N SER A 160 15.34 20.60 10.86
CA SER A 160 15.67 20.62 12.28
C SER A 160 15.20 21.91 12.99
N ASP A 161 14.90 22.96 12.24
CA ASP A 161 14.34 24.21 12.77
C ASP A 161 12.81 24.13 12.78
N PRO A 162 12.13 24.36 13.91
CA PRO A 162 10.66 24.25 13.98
C PRO A 162 9.92 25.24 13.07
N ALA A 163 10.47 26.45 12.86
CA ALA A 163 9.85 27.43 11.96
C ALA A 163 9.97 26.98 10.50
N GLN A 164 11.10 26.39 10.11
CA GLN A 164 11.26 25.82 8.80
C GLN A 164 10.39 24.58 8.60
N ALA A 165 10.32 23.67 9.58
CA ALA A 165 9.45 22.48 9.55
C ALA A 165 7.97 22.86 9.35
N ARG A 166 7.51 23.91 10.08
CA ARG A 166 6.17 24.47 9.88
C ARG A 166 5.96 25.05 8.49
N ALA A 167 6.96 25.79 7.96
CA ALA A 167 6.89 26.38 6.63
C ALA A 167 6.85 25.29 5.52
N ASP A 168 7.65 24.23 5.67
CA ASP A 168 7.67 23.11 4.74
C ASP A 168 6.31 22.36 4.75
N ALA A 169 5.73 22.14 5.96
CA ALA A 169 4.41 21.54 6.10
C ALA A 169 3.32 22.41 5.45
N GLN A 170 3.35 23.73 5.68
CA GLN A 170 2.40 24.65 5.07
C GLN A 170 2.53 24.69 3.54
N ALA A 171 3.75 24.63 3.01
CA ALA A 171 3.97 24.56 1.56
C ALA A 171 3.35 23.30 0.93
N ASN A 172 3.45 22.15 1.62
CA ASN A 172 2.77 20.93 1.18
C ASN A 172 1.24 21.07 1.23
N VAL A 173 0.69 21.67 2.29
CA VAL A 173 -0.75 21.99 2.39
C VAL A 173 -1.19 22.88 1.24
N ASP A 174 -0.45 23.96 0.96
CA ASP A 174 -0.76 24.90 -0.11
C ASP A 174 -0.68 24.24 -1.51
N ALA A 175 0.13 23.19 -1.66
CA ALA A 175 0.21 22.36 -2.85
C ALA A 175 -0.95 21.34 -2.97
N GLY A 176 -1.83 21.23 -1.96
CA GLY A 176 -3.02 20.39 -1.99
C GLY A 176 -2.72 18.90 -1.82
N VAL A 177 -1.78 18.54 -0.96
CA VAL A 177 -1.46 17.14 -0.66
C VAL A 177 -2.59 16.41 0.05
N ASP A 178 -2.60 15.06 -0.03
CA ASP A 178 -3.57 14.21 0.68
C ASP A 178 -3.08 13.84 2.09
N TRP A 179 -1.75 13.86 2.30
CA TRP A 179 -1.08 13.52 3.54
C TRP A 179 0.09 14.48 3.80
N LEU A 180 0.54 14.57 5.05
CA LEU A 180 1.88 15.05 5.34
C LEU A 180 2.81 13.87 5.66
N LYS A 181 4.10 14.02 5.40
CA LYS A 181 5.13 13.03 5.70
C LYS A 181 6.33 13.68 6.36
N LEU A 182 6.76 13.16 7.52
CA LEU A 182 8.01 13.57 8.15
C LEU A 182 8.94 12.38 8.41
N ARG A 183 10.21 12.69 8.72
CA ARG A 183 11.23 11.70 9.05
C ARG A 183 11.95 12.05 10.35
N VAL A 184 11.84 11.16 11.36
CA VAL A 184 12.52 11.29 12.65
C VAL A 184 13.84 10.50 12.69
N ASP A 185 14.01 9.46 11.85
CA ASP A 185 15.12 8.52 11.85
C ASP A 185 16.50 9.19 11.65
N ASP A 186 17.52 8.66 12.32
CA ASP A 186 18.93 9.07 12.23
C ASP A 186 19.78 8.18 11.30
N ASN A 187 19.18 7.28 10.52
CA ASN A 187 19.88 6.37 9.62
C ASN A 187 20.99 5.56 10.34
N LEU A 188 20.66 4.88 11.42
CA LEU A 188 21.61 4.13 12.26
C LEU A 188 22.75 5.01 12.80
N GLY A 189 22.43 6.24 13.22
CA GLY A 189 23.37 7.19 13.79
C GLY A 189 24.23 7.95 12.77
N SER A 190 23.94 7.84 11.47
CA SER A 190 24.66 8.57 10.41
C SER A 190 24.09 9.96 10.11
N ALA A 191 22.91 10.27 10.61
CA ALA A 191 22.22 11.55 10.47
C ALA A 191 21.73 12.06 11.83
N THR A 192 21.32 13.34 11.89
CA THR A 192 20.66 13.90 13.07
C THR A 192 19.18 13.67 13.00
N LYS A 193 18.58 13.18 14.09
CA LYS A 193 17.13 13.05 14.22
C LYS A 193 16.46 14.42 14.16
N MET A 194 15.27 14.48 13.58
CA MET A 194 14.40 15.64 13.64
C MET A 194 14.04 15.94 15.11
N PRO A 195 14.28 17.19 15.62
CA PRO A 195 13.92 17.55 16.98
C PRO A 195 12.42 17.50 17.22
N TRP A 196 12.01 17.19 18.45
CA TRP A 196 10.60 16.99 18.79
C TRP A 196 9.73 18.26 18.71
N ASP A 197 10.31 19.41 18.92
CA ASP A 197 9.65 20.71 18.69
C ASP A 197 9.39 20.98 17.19
N ALA A 198 10.29 20.53 16.32
CA ALA A 198 10.05 20.55 14.88
C ALA A 198 8.98 19.54 14.45
N VAL A 199 8.95 18.34 15.04
CA VAL A 199 7.86 17.36 14.85
C VAL A 199 6.52 17.96 15.28
N GLN A 200 6.47 18.61 16.45
CA GLN A 200 5.25 19.26 16.93
C GLN A 200 4.77 20.36 15.99
N ALA A 201 5.68 21.14 15.44
CA ALA A 201 5.34 22.19 14.46
C ALA A 201 4.66 21.65 13.20
N VAL A 202 5.06 20.44 12.72
CA VAL A 202 4.40 19.76 11.60
C VAL A 202 3.03 19.22 12.00
N LEU A 203 2.93 18.60 13.19
CA LEU A 203 1.66 18.11 13.73
C LEU A 203 0.63 19.23 13.91
N ASP A 204 1.07 20.40 14.38
CA ASP A 204 0.18 21.56 14.52
C ASP A 204 -0.41 21.96 13.15
N VAL A 205 0.41 21.99 12.08
CA VAL A 205 -0.08 22.26 10.72
C VAL A 205 -1.03 21.16 10.25
N ALA A 206 -0.70 19.89 10.47
CA ALA A 206 -1.58 18.77 10.12
C ALA A 206 -2.96 18.93 10.77
N ASN A 207 -3.00 19.23 12.07
CA ASN A 207 -4.24 19.44 12.83
C ASN A 207 -5.01 20.70 12.38
N GLU A 208 -4.30 21.80 12.08
CA GLU A 208 -4.92 23.06 11.59
C GLU A 208 -5.67 22.85 10.27
N HIS A 209 -5.23 21.89 9.44
CA HIS A 209 -5.76 21.63 8.10
C HIS A 209 -6.50 20.30 7.97
N ASP A 210 -6.73 19.58 9.07
CA ASP A 210 -7.38 18.26 9.09
C ASP A 210 -6.68 17.24 8.15
N LEU A 211 -5.35 17.33 8.07
CA LEU A 211 -4.51 16.40 7.32
C LEU A 211 -3.91 15.33 8.23
N ARG A 212 -3.72 14.16 7.67
CA ARG A 212 -3.06 13.05 8.36
C ARG A 212 -1.56 13.12 8.19
N LEU A 213 -0.82 12.69 9.22
CA LEU A 213 0.63 12.67 9.22
C LEU A 213 1.17 11.25 9.27
N ALA A 214 1.93 10.85 8.24
CA ALA A 214 2.72 9.64 8.22
C ALA A 214 4.14 9.92 8.75
N THR A 215 4.62 9.11 9.68
CA THR A 215 5.90 9.34 10.36
C THR A 215 6.88 8.20 10.11
N HIS A 216 8.00 8.54 9.45
CA HIS A 216 9.15 7.64 9.30
C HIS A 216 9.89 7.53 10.63
N LEU A 217 10.07 6.32 11.13
CA LEU A 217 10.78 6.02 12.36
C LEU A 217 11.68 4.78 12.21
N PHE A 218 12.46 4.49 13.23
CA PHE A 218 13.28 3.28 13.36
C PHE A 218 13.14 2.68 14.76
N TYR A 219 13.16 3.52 15.79
CA TYR A 219 13.29 3.15 17.20
C TYR A 219 11.94 3.02 17.89
N LEU A 220 11.81 2.05 18.80
CA LEU A 220 10.60 1.82 19.61
C LEU A 220 10.19 3.07 20.41
N GLU A 221 11.15 3.71 21.05
CA GLU A 221 10.88 4.90 21.88
C GLU A 221 10.41 6.09 21.05
N ASP A 222 10.91 6.24 19.80
CA ASP A 222 10.41 7.24 18.87
C ASP A 222 8.96 6.91 18.46
N GLY A 223 8.67 5.63 18.24
CA GLY A 223 7.33 5.15 17.90
C GLY A 223 6.31 5.46 18.99
N LYS A 224 6.62 5.16 20.25
CA LYS A 224 5.78 5.49 21.39
C LYS A 224 5.52 7.00 21.48
N ARG A 225 6.57 7.80 21.35
CA ARG A 225 6.44 9.25 21.42
C ARG A 225 5.60 9.82 20.27
N LEU A 226 5.76 9.32 19.06
CA LEU A 226 4.97 9.74 17.90
C LEU A 226 3.48 9.39 18.06
N LEU A 227 3.17 8.22 18.63
CA LEU A 227 1.79 7.83 18.97
C LEU A 227 1.18 8.76 20.03
N ASP A 228 1.94 9.09 21.08
CA ASP A 228 1.52 10.04 22.13
C ASP A 228 1.29 11.46 21.58
N MET A 229 2.08 11.87 20.58
CA MET A 229 1.95 13.16 19.91
C MET A 229 0.81 13.23 18.91
N GLY A 230 0.24 12.10 18.45
CA GLY A 230 -0.91 12.05 17.55
C GLY A 230 -0.58 11.81 16.07
N THR A 231 0.49 11.05 15.76
CA THR A 231 0.72 10.57 14.37
C THR A 231 -0.48 9.77 13.87
N SER A 232 -0.72 9.79 12.56
CA SER A 232 -1.80 9.03 11.93
C SER A 232 -1.33 7.70 11.31
N MET A 233 -0.03 7.52 11.13
CA MET A 233 0.55 6.30 10.57
C MET A 233 1.98 6.09 11.10
N VAL A 234 2.24 4.88 11.62
CA VAL A 234 3.60 4.38 11.86
C VAL A 234 4.14 3.87 10.53
N ALA A 235 4.99 4.69 9.89
CA ALA A 235 5.55 4.41 8.58
C ALA A 235 6.97 3.85 8.74
N HIS A 236 7.11 2.61 8.37
CA HIS A 236 8.11 1.59 8.64
C HIS A 236 7.91 0.87 9.99
N SER A 237 8.42 -0.37 10.06
CA SER A 237 8.48 -1.12 11.31
C SER A 237 9.33 -0.41 12.37
N VAL A 238 8.95 -0.50 13.63
CA VAL A 238 9.92 -0.50 14.72
C VAL A 238 10.87 -1.65 14.47
N ARG A 239 12.19 -1.40 14.48
CA ARG A 239 13.16 -2.43 14.07
C ARG A 239 14.53 -2.35 14.75
N ASP A 240 14.62 -1.60 15.84
CA ASP A 240 15.78 -1.62 16.76
C ASP A 240 15.66 -2.72 17.81
N VAL A 241 14.46 -2.90 18.36
CA VAL A 241 14.13 -3.90 19.38
C VAL A 241 12.72 -4.46 19.17
N ASP A 242 12.41 -5.56 19.82
CA ASP A 242 11.06 -6.13 19.82
C ASP A 242 10.07 -5.14 20.47
N VAL A 243 8.86 -4.99 19.86
CA VAL A 243 7.80 -4.16 20.44
C VAL A 243 7.32 -4.74 21.76
N ASP A 244 6.98 -3.85 22.69
CA ASP A 244 6.46 -4.20 24.00
C ASP A 244 4.95 -3.96 24.14
N GLU A 245 4.38 -4.43 25.25
CA GLU A 245 2.93 -4.31 25.51
C GLU A 245 2.47 -2.83 25.59
N GLU A 246 3.33 -1.91 26.00
CA GLU A 246 3.02 -0.49 26.02
C GLU A 246 2.79 0.04 24.61
N PHE A 247 3.69 -0.24 23.68
CA PHE A 247 3.54 0.15 22.27
C PHE A 247 2.30 -0.48 21.62
N LEU A 248 2.05 -1.78 21.88
CA LEU A 248 0.84 -2.46 21.40
C LEU A 248 -0.45 -1.86 21.99
N SER A 249 -0.42 -1.46 23.27
CA SER A 249 -1.55 -0.76 23.89
C SER A 249 -1.78 0.61 23.24
N MET A 250 -0.72 1.38 23.00
CA MET A 250 -0.81 2.68 22.34
C MET A 250 -1.39 2.57 20.94
N LEU A 251 -0.96 1.58 20.13
CA LEU A 251 -1.55 1.31 18.81
C LEU A 251 -3.04 0.98 18.91
N ARG A 252 -3.43 0.20 19.92
CA ARG A 252 -4.84 -0.19 20.16
C ARG A 252 -5.69 1.00 20.55
N ASP A 253 -5.19 1.85 21.44
CA ASP A 253 -5.91 3.01 21.99
C ASP A 253 -6.06 4.13 20.97
N THR A 254 -5.08 4.28 20.07
CA THR A 254 -5.09 5.31 19.02
C THR A 254 -5.73 4.83 17.71
N GLY A 255 -5.78 3.52 17.46
CA GLY A 255 -6.23 2.96 16.18
C GLY A 255 -5.29 3.25 15.00
N VAL A 256 -4.08 3.74 15.26
CA VAL A 256 -3.08 4.07 14.25
C VAL A 256 -2.60 2.81 13.54
N CYS A 257 -2.50 2.87 12.22
CA CYS A 257 -2.04 1.76 11.41
C CYS A 257 -0.52 1.59 11.45
N TYR A 258 -0.10 0.33 11.51
CA TYR A 258 1.29 -0.08 11.42
C TYR A 258 1.61 -0.52 9.99
N VAL A 259 2.54 0.18 9.32
CA VAL A 259 2.92 -0.07 7.92
C VAL A 259 4.38 -0.52 7.87
N PRO A 260 4.68 -1.84 7.74
CA PRO A 260 6.00 -2.39 8.03
C PRO A 260 7.09 -2.05 7.02
N THR A 261 6.80 -2.09 5.73
CA THR A 261 7.77 -1.88 4.63
C THR A 261 9.04 -2.74 4.73
N LEU A 262 8.87 -4.05 4.92
CA LEU A 262 9.97 -5.01 5.10
C LEU A 262 10.94 -5.01 3.91
N THR A 263 10.40 -4.86 2.70
CA THR A 263 11.16 -4.80 1.45
C THR A 263 12.11 -3.61 1.38
N ARG A 264 11.81 -2.52 2.09
CA ARG A 264 12.72 -1.39 2.25
C ARG A 264 14.04 -1.84 2.85
N GLU A 265 14.02 -2.67 3.89
CA GLU A 265 15.23 -3.18 4.53
C GLU A 265 16.02 -4.08 3.57
N VAL A 266 15.33 -4.99 2.86
CA VAL A 266 15.94 -5.86 1.84
C VAL A 266 16.72 -5.05 0.82
N SER A 267 16.17 -3.93 0.34
CA SER A 267 16.80 -3.08 -0.68
C SER A 267 18.14 -2.49 -0.25
N THR A 268 18.43 -2.43 1.05
CA THR A 268 19.67 -1.85 1.59
C THR A 268 20.86 -2.81 1.57
N PHE A 269 20.63 -4.11 1.32
CA PHE A 269 21.70 -5.11 1.35
C PHE A 269 21.65 -6.17 0.24
N VAL A 270 20.48 -6.37 -0.39
CA VAL A 270 20.29 -7.49 -1.35
C VAL A 270 21.23 -7.40 -2.55
N TYR A 271 21.60 -6.22 -2.96
CA TYR A 271 22.50 -5.96 -4.10
C TYR A 271 24.01 -6.08 -3.78
N GLY A 272 24.37 -6.57 -2.58
CA GLY A 272 25.77 -6.98 -2.29
C GLY A 272 26.19 -8.22 -3.07
N GLU A 273 25.25 -8.95 -3.61
CA GLU A 273 25.37 -10.04 -4.57
C GLU A 273 24.25 -9.91 -5.61
N ARG A 274 24.24 -10.74 -6.66
CA ARG A 274 23.15 -10.73 -7.62
C ARG A 274 21.90 -11.35 -6.99
N PRO A 275 20.78 -10.62 -6.87
CA PRO A 275 19.57 -11.16 -6.26
C PRO A 275 18.97 -12.32 -7.07
N ASP A 276 18.50 -13.37 -6.40
CA ASP A 276 17.85 -14.52 -7.05
C ASP A 276 16.56 -14.12 -7.78
N PHE A 277 15.85 -13.11 -7.29
CA PHE A 277 14.62 -12.65 -7.93
C PHE A 277 14.83 -12.03 -9.33
N PHE A 278 16.07 -11.73 -9.73
CA PHE A 278 16.34 -11.32 -11.11
C PHE A 278 16.10 -12.45 -12.11
N ASP A 279 16.07 -13.70 -11.67
CA ASP A 279 15.76 -14.87 -12.49
C ASP A 279 14.27 -15.28 -12.40
N ASP A 280 13.47 -14.59 -11.56
CA ASP A 280 12.03 -14.82 -11.45
C ASP A 280 11.31 -14.35 -12.73
N PRO A 281 10.61 -15.24 -13.46
CA PRO A 281 9.85 -14.86 -14.64
C PRO A 281 8.81 -13.78 -14.37
N PHE A 282 8.22 -13.74 -13.17
CA PHE A 282 7.26 -12.71 -12.79
C PHE A 282 7.92 -11.33 -12.68
N PHE A 283 9.13 -11.26 -12.10
CA PHE A 283 9.94 -10.04 -12.11
C PHE A 283 10.31 -9.60 -13.53
N GLN A 284 10.79 -10.54 -14.35
CA GLN A 284 11.30 -10.26 -15.69
C GLN A 284 10.25 -9.72 -16.66
N GLN A 285 8.96 -9.97 -16.42
CA GLN A 285 7.87 -9.47 -17.28
C GLN A 285 7.88 -7.95 -17.43
N HIS A 286 8.25 -7.23 -16.36
CA HIS A 286 8.17 -5.77 -16.31
C HIS A 286 9.42 -5.13 -15.68
N ALA A 287 10.53 -5.87 -15.56
CA ALA A 287 11.76 -5.38 -14.97
C ALA A 287 12.32 -4.18 -15.75
N HIS A 288 12.66 -3.10 -15.06
CA HIS A 288 13.31 -1.95 -15.67
C HIS A 288 14.79 -2.27 -15.97
N VAL A 289 15.11 -2.50 -17.25
CA VAL A 289 16.41 -3.00 -17.70
C VAL A 289 17.57 -2.09 -17.27
N GLY A 290 17.39 -0.77 -17.33
CA GLY A 290 18.41 0.20 -16.93
C GLY A 290 18.72 0.12 -15.44
N GLU A 291 17.69 -0.05 -14.59
CA GLU A 291 17.89 -0.16 -13.15
C GLU A 291 18.50 -1.51 -12.75
N VAL A 292 18.08 -2.61 -13.37
CA VAL A 292 18.73 -3.92 -13.20
C VAL A 292 20.22 -3.84 -13.57
N ALA A 293 20.55 -3.19 -14.69
CA ALA A 293 21.94 -2.98 -15.08
C ALA A 293 22.72 -2.15 -14.05
N ARG A 294 22.14 -1.04 -13.57
CA ARG A 294 22.76 -0.15 -12.58
C ARG A 294 23.08 -0.88 -11.27
N VAL A 295 22.13 -1.62 -10.70
CA VAL A 295 22.36 -2.35 -9.43
C VAL A 295 23.23 -3.59 -9.60
N SER A 296 23.43 -4.06 -10.83
CA SER A 296 24.32 -5.17 -11.21
C SER A 296 25.74 -4.71 -11.55
N GLU A 297 26.01 -3.41 -11.54
CA GLU A 297 27.38 -2.91 -11.75
C GLU A 297 28.34 -3.42 -10.66
N PRO A 298 29.49 -4.01 -11.00
CA PRO A 298 30.42 -4.57 -10.00
C PRO A 298 30.80 -3.58 -8.89
N ALA A 299 31.02 -2.32 -9.24
CA ALA A 299 31.35 -1.27 -8.26
C ALA A 299 30.18 -0.93 -7.33
N PHE A 300 28.92 -1.05 -7.81
CA PHE A 300 27.73 -0.88 -6.97
C PHE A 300 27.60 -2.04 -6.01
N MET A 301 27.70 -3.26 -6.50
CA MET A 301 27.60 -4.49 -5.71
C MET A 301 28.68 -4.56 -4.61
N GLU A 302 29.93 -4.21 -4.95
CA GLU A 302 31.04 -4.17 -3.98
C GLU A 302 30.79 -3.13 -2.85
N ARG A 303 30.28 -1.95 -3.19
CA ARG A 303 29.89 -0.95 -2.19
C ARG A 303 28.80 -1.45 -1.28
N MET A 304 27.78 -2.15 -1.82
CA MET A 304 26.69 -2.73 -1.02
C MET A 304 27.20 -3.86 -0.13
N ALA A 305 28.01 -4.77 -0.66
CA ALA A 305 28.58 -5.88 0.10
C ALA A 305 29.48 -5.44 1.26
N SER A 306 30.19 -4.32 1.10
CA SER A 306 31.08 -3.76 2.12
C SER A 306 30.41 -2.73 3.04
N SER A 307 29.11 -2.48 2.89
CA SER A 307 28.39 -1.47 3.66
C SER A 307 28.11 -1.92 5.08
N ARG A 308 28.60 -1.18 6.08
CA ARG A 308 28.24 -1.41 7.49
C ARG A 308 26.76 -1.16 7.77
N ALA A 309 26.15 -0.23 7.06
CA ALA A 309 24.72 0.03 7.17
C ALA A 309 23.89 -1.18 6.67
N ALA A 310 24.36 -1.89 5.62
CA ALA A 310 23.71 -3.11 5.13
C ALA A 310 23.64 -4.20 6.20
N GLU A 311 24.69 -4.38 6.99
CA GLU A 311 24.69 -5.32 8.12
C GLU A 311 23.66 -4.92 9.20
N GLY A 312 23.63 -3.63 9.56
CA GLY A 312 22.67 -3.10 10.53
C GLY A 312 21.22 -3.26 10.05
N TYR A 313 20.93 -2.99 8.79
CA TYR A 313 19.59 -3.16 8.24
C TYR A 313 19.19 -4.63 8.04
N ARG A 314 20.12 -5.54 7.81
CA ARG A 314 19.85 -6.99 7.81
C ARG A 314 19.41 -7.46 9.20
N ALA A 315 20.09 -7.01 10.25
CA ALA A 315 19.69 -7.30 11.63
C ALA A 315 18.33 -6.64 11.97
N ALA A 316 18.09 -5.41 11.51
CA ALA A 316 16.83 -4.70 11.70
C ALA A 316 15.66 -5.42 11.03
N LEU A 317 15.85 -6.04 9.86
CA LEU A 317 14.81 -6.83 9.18
C LEU A 317 14.32 -8.00 10.05
N GLU A 318 15.21 -8.70 10.73
CA GLU A 318 14.84 -9.80 11.62
C GLU A 318 13.95 -9.33 12.78
N VAL A 319 14.23 -8.13 13.31
CA VAL A 319 13.39 -7.50 14.33
C VAL A 319 12.05 -7.07 13.74
N ALA A 320 12.08 -6.44 12.57
CA ALA A 320 10.86 -6.00 11.88
C ALA A 320 9.89 -7.16 11.60
N LEU A 321 10.39 -8.32 11.15
CA LEU A 321 9.58 -9.53 10.92
C LEU A 321 8.89 -9.99 12.22
N ARG A 322 9.62 -10.04 13.34
CA ARG A 322 9.01 -10.40 14.64
C ARG A 322 7.98 -9.37 15.09
N ASN A 323 8.24 -8.08 14.87
CA ASN A 323 7.35 -7.01 15.27
C ASN A 323 6.04 -6.99 14.44
N VAL A 324 6.12 -7.23 13.14
CA VAL A 324 4.93 -7.42 12.29
C VAL A 324 4.04 -8.54 12.83
N LYS A 325 4.67 -9.68 13.17
CA LYS A 325 3.95 -10.81 13.78
C LYS A 325 3.32 -10.44 15.12
N ALA A 326 4.07 -9.77 16.00
CA ALA A 326 3.56 -9.35 17.31
C ALA A 326 2.36 -8.38 17.20
N VAL A 327 2.43 -7.40 16.30
CA VAL A 327 1.33 -6.46 16.04
C VAL A 327 0.10 -7.19 15.48
N SER A 328 0.31 -8.12 14.53
CA SER A 328 -0.78 -8.92 13.96
C SER A 328 -1.41 -9.85 15.00
N ASP A 329 -0.63 -10.53 15.85
CA ASP A 329 -1.12 -11.42 16.92
C ASP A 329 -1.90 -10.65 18.00
N ALA A 330 -1.57 -9.39 18.22
CA ALA A 330 -2.34 -8.50 19.09
C ALA A 330 -3.69 -8.05 18.48
N GLY A 331 -4.01 -8.49 17.26
CA GLY A 331 -5.23 -8.14 16.55
C GLY A 331 -5.27 -6.68 16.09
N LEU A 332 -4.10 -6.08 15.87
CA LEU A 332 -3.96 -4.69 15.46
C LEU A 332 -3.84 -4.57 13.93
N GLN A 333 -4.08 -3.36 13.41
CA GLN A 333 -4.08 -3.11 11.97
C GLN A 333 -2.66 -3.04 11.42
N VAL A 334 -2.31 -4.02 10.59
CA VAL A 334 -1.10 -4.04 9.77
C VAL A 334 -1.52 -3.77 8.32
N ALA A 335 -1.12 -2.66 7.75
CA ALA A 335 -1.38 -2.35 6.34
C ALA A 335 -0.12 -2.57 5.50
N MET A 336 -0.24 -3.23 4.36
CA MET A 336 0.85 -3.44 3.43
C MET A 336 1.36 -2.10 2.91
N GLY A 337 2.66 -1.90 2.97
CA GLY A 337 3.42 -0.83 2.35
C GLY A 337 4.84 -1.29 2.12
N THR A 338 5.54 -0.74 1.14
CA THR A 338 6.81 -1.29 0.66
C THR A 338 7.95 -0.30 0.67
N ASP A 339 7.65 0.98 0.67
CA ASP A 339 8.63 2.03 0.35
C ASP A 339 9.26 1.83 -1.06
N ALA A 340 8.57 1.10 -1.99
CA ALA A 340 8.97 0.92 -3.38
C ALA A 340 8.88 2.25 -4.16
N GLY A 341 9.65 2.35 -5.27
CA GLY A 341 9.71 3.54 -6.13
C GLY A 341 11.07 4.23 -6.16
N PRO A 342 11.82 4.41 -5.06
CA PRO A 342 13.21 4.82 -5.13
C PRO A 342 14.09 3.81 -5.87
N ALA A 343 15.24 4.27 -6.36
CA ALA A 343 16.21 3.45 -7.08
C ALA A 343 16.56 2.15 -6.29
N GLY A 344 16.51 1.01 -6.95
CA GLY A 344 16.71 -0.32 -6.36
C GLY A 344 15.49 -0.91 -5.64
N ARG A 345 14.33 -0.24 -5.68
CA ARG A 345 13.09 -0.70 -5.05
C ARG A 345 12.01 -0.82 -6.11
N PHE A 346 11.97 -1.96 -6.79
CA PHE A 346 11.18 -2.22 -7.99
C PHE A 346 9.66 -2.19 -7.72
N PRO A 347 8.93 -1.17 -8.23
CA PRO A 347 7.49 -1.07 -8.08
C PRO A 347 6.76 -2.29 -8.62
N GLY A 348 5.70 -2.69 -7.95
CA GLY A 348 4.89 -3.84 -8.30
C GLY A 348 5.50 -5.15 -7.78
N TYR A 349 6.73 -5.47 -8.12
CA TYR A 349 7.36 -6.69 -7.64
C TYR A 349 7.63 -6.65 -6.12
N PHE A 350 8.06 -5.50 -5.59
CA PHE A 350 8.32 -5.36 -4.15
C PHE A 350 7.04 -5.44 -3.32
N GLU A 351 5.89 -5.08 -3.88
CA GLU A 351 4.59 -5.29 -3.23
C GLU A 351 4.31 -6.79 -3.04
N HIS A 352 4.53 -7.61 -4.05
CA HIS A 352 4.41 -9.06 -3.91
C HIS A 352 5.46 -9.63 -2.95
N MET A 353 6.71 -9.16 -3.01
CA MET A 353 7.75 -9.54 -2.06
C MET A 353 7.34 -9.20 -0.62
N GLU A 354 6.73 -8.05 -0.38
CA GLU A 354 6.20 -7.66 0.95
C GLU A 354 5.16 -8.67 1.44
N LEU A 355 4.21 -9.08 0.58
CA LEU A 355 3.21 -10.09 0.92
C LEU A 355 3.88 -11.41 1.36
N TRP A 356 4.87 -11.89 0.59
CA TRP A 356 5.57 -13.12 0.93
C TRP A 356 6.37 -13.00 2.22
N MET A 357 7.01 -11.86 2.46
CA MET A 357 7.73 -11.58 3.70
C MET A 357 6.80 -11.52 4.92
N MET A 358 5.61 -10.93 4.80
CA MET A 358 4.60 -10.94 5.85
C MET A 358 4.11 -12.37 6.14
N GLY A 359 3.90 -13.19 5.10
CA GLY A 359 3.59 -14.61 5.24
C GLY A 359 4.73 -15.38 5.91
N HIS A 360 5.99 -15.10 5.53
CA HIS A 360 7.18 -15.68 6.17
C HIS A 360 7.32 -15.25 7.64
N ALA A 361 6.90 -14.04 8.00
CA ALA A 361 6.81 -13.58 9.38
C ALA A 361 5.76 -14.36 10.20
N GLY A 362 4.87 -15.13 9.55
CA GLY A 362 3.89 -16.00 10.18
C GLY A 362 2.45 -15.49 10.14
N LEU A 363 2.13 -14.52 9.31
CA LEU A 363 0.75 -14.12 9.02
C LEU A 363 0.11 -15.15 8.06
N THR A 364 -1.17 -15.41 8.21
CA THR A 364 -1.90 -16.28 7.27
C THR A 364 -2.09 -15.59 5.92
N PRO A 365 -2.27 -16.33 4.81
CA PRO A 365 -2.56 -15.74 3.51
C PRO A 365 -3.73 -14.75 3.52
N GLU A 366 -4.80 -15.06 4.25
CA GLU A 366 -5.94 -14.17 4.41
C GLU A 366 -5.56 -12.87 5.12
N GLN A 367 -4.82 -12.94 6.24
CA GLN A 367 -4.36 -11.76 6.96
C GLN A 367 -3.48 -10.87 6.07
N VAL A 368 -2.60 -11.48 5.29
CA VAL A 368 -1.71 -10.75 4.37
C VAL A 368 -2.50 -10.09 3.24
N LEU A 369 -3.42 -10.81 2.60
CA LEU A 369 -4.25 -10.24 1.53
C LEU A 369 -5.17 -9.13 2.07
N MET A 370 -5.73 -9.28 3.27
CA MET A 370 -6.49 -8.22 3.92
C MET A 370 -5.61 -7.00 4.20
N SER A 371 -4.35 -7.19 4.64
CA SER A 371 -3.42 -6.09 4.89
C SER A 371 -3.16 -5.23 3.65
N ALA A 372 -3.21 -5.84 2.47
CA ALA A 372 -2.99 -5.19 1.17
C ALA A 372 -4.29 -4.76 0.47
N THR A 373 -5.44 -4.93 1.08
CA THR A 373 -6.75 -4.62 0.48
C THR A 373 -7.64 -3.87 1.47
N SER A 374 -8.52 -4.54 2.19
CA SER A 374 -9.49 -3.91 3.10
C SER A 374 -8.86 -3.16 4.27
N VAL A 375 -7.79 -3.71 4.88
CA VAL A 375 -7.09 -3.04 5.98
C VAL A 375 -6.33 -1.81 5.48
N ALA A 376 -5.59 -1.93 4.35
CA ALA A 376 -4.93 -0.77 3.76
C ALA A 376 -5.93 0.33 3.36
N ALA A 377 -7.09 -0.05 2.77
CA ALA A 377 -8.15 0.90 2.47
C ALA A 377 -8.67 1.61 3.74
N ALA A 378 -8.92 0.86 4.81
CA ALA A 378 -9.37 1.42 6.08
C ALA A 378 -8.32 2.35 6.69
N CYS A 379 -7.03 1.96 6.67
CA CYS A 379 -5.90 2.75 7.13
C CYS A 379 -5.74 4.08 6.38
N LEU A 380 -6.06 4.08 5.10
CA LEU A 380 -6.03 5.29 4.26
C LEU A 380 -7.39 6.02 4.23
N GLU A 381 -8.41 5.53 4.97
CA GLU A 381 -9.78 6.05 5.00
C GLU A 381 -10.46 6.08 3.62
N LEU A 382 -10.16 5.09 2.79
CA LEU A 382 -10.72 4.94 1.46
C LEU A 382 -12.02 4.13 1.53
N GLY A 383 -13.15 4.80 1.54
CA GLY A 383 -14.48 4.18 1.70
C GLY A 383 -15.05 3.54 0.42
N ASP A 384 -14.30 3.51 -0.69
CA ASP A 384 -14.83 3.14 -2.01
C ASP A 384 -14.01 2.06 -2.74
N ARG A 385 -13.06 1.38 -2.04
CA ARG A 385 -12.19 0.34 -2.60
C ARG A 385 -11.65 -0.62 -1.53
N GLY A 386 -10.83 -1.58 -1.94
CA GLY A 386 -10.21 -2.57 -1.04
C GLY A 386 -11.08 -3.80 -0.79
N VAL A 387 -12.34 -3.79 -1.22
CA VAL A 387 -13.26 -4.93 -1.17
C VAL A 387 -14.13 -5.00 -2.43
N LEU A 388 -14.55 -6.22 -2.82
CA LEU A 388 -15.38 -6.45 -4.01
C LEU A 388 -16.86 -6.60 -3.62
N VAL A 389 -17.47 -5.50 -3.20
CA VAL A 389 -18.91 -5.44 -2.83
C VAL A 389 -19.62 -4.31 -3.58
N PRO A 390 -20.94 -4.33 -3.71
CA PRO A 390 -21.68 -3.28 -4.42
C PRO A 390 -21.35 -1.87 -3.92
N GLY A 391 -21.16 -0.94 -4.86
CA GLY A 391 -20.78 0.45 -4.62
C GLY A 391 -19.29 0.74 -4.69
N MET A 392 -18.44 -0.26 -4.55
CA MET A 392 -16.97 -0.11 -4.62
C MET A 392 -16.49 -0.01 -6.06
N TRP A 393 -15.30 0.57 -6.26
CA TRP A 393 -14.60 0.50 -7.56
C TRP A 393 -14.31 -0.96 -7.91
N ALA A 394 -14.45 -1.29 -9.18
CA ALA A 394 -14.13 -2.60 -9.73
C ALA A 394 -12.61 -2.67 -10.03
N ASP A 395 -11.82 -2.58 -8.95
CA ASP A 395 -10.37 -2.70 -8.97
C ASP A 395 -10.01 -4.10 -8.46
N PHE A 396 -9.56 -5.00 -9.36
CA PHE A 396 -9.32 -6.40 -8.99
C PHE A 396 -8.26 -7.08 -9.84
N MET A 397 -7.69 -8.14 -9.27
CA MET A 397 -6.76 -9.07 -9.93
C MET A 397 -7.47 -10.36 -10.32
N VAL A 398 -7.10 -10.90 -11.47
CA VAL A 398 -7.47 -12.23 -11.95
C VAL A 398 -6.23 -13.11 -11.91
N LEU A 399 -6.29 -14.20 -11.14
CA LEU A 399 -5.21 -15.13 -10.90
C LEU A 399 -5.58 -16.51 -11.44
N THR A 400 -4.58 -17.29 -11.87
CA THR A 400 -4.80 -18.69 -12.30
C THR A 400 -4.74 -19.68 -11.14
N GLU A 401 -4.16 -19.28 -9.99
CA GLU A 401 -4.01 -20.10 -8.79
C GLU A 401 -4.55 -19.38 -7.57
N ASN A 402 -4.93 -20.13 -6.51
CA ASN A 402 -5.58 -19.57 -5.33
C ASN A 402 -4.56 -18.91 -4.38
N PRO A 403 -4.59 -17.58 -4.18
CA PRO A 403 -3.65 -16.90 -3.29
C PRO A 403 -3.95 -17.13 -1.79
N LEU A 404 -5.12 -17.68 -1.46
CA LEU A 404 -5.45 -18.06 -0.08
C LEU A 404 -4.82 -19.40 0.32
N ASP A 405 -4.47 -20.26 -0.65
CA ASP A 405 -3.76 -21.52 -0.40
C ASP A 405 -2.25 -21.28 -0.23
N ASP A 406 -1.70 -20.39 -1.04
CA ASP A 406 -0.30 -19.96 -0.99
C ASP A 406 -0.18 -18.51 -1.50
N LEU A 407 0.52 -17.65 -0.76
CA LEU A 407 0.76 -16.27 -1.17
C LEU A 407 1.60 -16.15 -2.45
N GLU A 408 2.44 -17.14 -2.74
CA GLU A 408 3.21 -17.15 -3.99
C GLU A 408 2.32 -17.25 -5.23
N ASN A 409 1.09 -17.74 -5.08
CA ASN A 409 0.10 -17.76 -6.15
C ASN A 409 -0.36 -16.36 -6.60
N THR A 410 -0.01 -15.29 -5.89
CA THR A 410 -0.15 -13.93 -6.39
C THR A 410 0.67 -13.67 -7.65
N ARG A 411 1.73 -14.45 -7.92
CA ARG A 411 2.51 -14.43 -9.18
C ARG A 411 1.75 -14.98 -10.37
N SER A 412 0.67 -15.76 -10.14
CA SER A 412 -0.16 -16.33 -11.20
C SER A 412 -1.10 -15.30 -11.85
N LEU A 413 -0.70 -14.02 -11.78
CA LEU A 413 -1.46 -12.89 -12.29
C LEU A 413 -1.64 -12.97 -13.80
N GLU A 414 -2.90 -13.06 -14.23
CA GLU A 414 -3.27 -13.14 -15.65
C GLU A 414 -3.75 -11.79 -16.18
N GLN A 415 -4.55 -11.07 -15.38
CA GLN A 415 -5.09 -9.77 -15.75
C GLN A 415 -5.39 -8.91 -14.51
N VAL A 416 -5.24 -7.61 -14.67
CA VAL A 416 -5.67 -6.61 -13.69
C VAL A 416 -6.75 -5.73 -14.30
N TYR A 417 -7.73 -5.39 -13.50
CA TYR A 417 -8.77 -4.43 -13.85
C TYR A 417 -8.76 -3.27 -12.87
N VAL A 418 -8.80 -2.05 -13.40
CA VAL A 418 -9.01 -0.81 -12.64
C VAL A 418 -10.29 -0.16 -13.14
N ALA A 419 -11.23 0.12 -12.25
CA ALA A 419 -12.57 0.56 -12.62
C ALA A 419 -13.23 -0.35 -13.68
N GLY A 420 -12.99 -1.66 -13.62
CA GLY A 420 -13.48 -2.64 -14.59
C GLY A 420 -12.83 -2.56 -15.98
N GLN A 421 -11.82 -1.69 -16.17
CA GLN A 421 -11.06 -1.58 -17.42
C GLN A 421 -9.78 -2.41 -17.31
N PRO A 422 -9.44 -3.22 -18.34
CA PRO A 422 -8.22 -4.01 -18.31
C PRO A 422 -6.98 -3.12 -18.37
N VAL A 423 -6.03 -3.37 -17.49
CA VAL A 423 -4.68 -2.78 -17.52
C VAL A 423 -3.90 -3.46 -18.65
N ARG A 424 -3.14 -2.68 -19.43
CA ARG A 424 -2.41 -3.15 -20.62
C ARG A 424 -0.92 -3.31 -20.36
#